data_f05be414256c342b95262b839f0c133f
#
_entry.id   f05be414256c342b95262b839f0c133f
#
_cell.length_a   1.000
_cell.length_b   1.000
_cell.length_c   1.000
_cell.angle_alpha   90.00
_cell.angle_beta   90.00
_cell.angle_gamma   90.00
#
_symmetry.space_group_name_H-M   'P 1'
#
loop_
_entity.id
_entity.type
_entity.pdbx_description
1 polymer ?
#
loop_
_entity_poly.entity_id
_entity_poly.type
_entity_poly.pdbx_seq_one_letter_code
_entity_poly.pdbx_strand_id
1 'polypeptide(L)'
;MAEKVNMPSQKKEKKKKRKKKLPSDFYDYNLLACTILLVSFGLIMLYSASAYEAASTFKGNDMYYFTHQAGLSAIVLVGIVILSKFVDYHSVWFQRIAALVYWGSLLLMAAVRFTPLGYEAYGARRWLRIVGVSLQPAEIGKLGLILYLPYIILKMGKNMRTIRAKAIVLGLGVLQALAAWILTDNLSTAIILGLIACVILFLADPEVKFYARVIPGAAVIGVFAIIILKNNLQIFERIGGDFRSNRIYEWLSGGSYQILQGLYAIGSGGFLGKGLGNSTQKITTIPEAQNDMIFSIICEELGIFGALLVLLLFGYLLYRLFVVAQNAPDAYGMLMVSGVFAHISIQVILNLCVVLKLMPATGITLPFISYG
;
A
#
# COMPACT_ATOMS: atom_id res chain seq x y z
N MET A 1 29.31 64.81 -36.69
CA MET A 1 30.12 63.63 -36.32
C MET A 1 29.75 63.23 -34.89
N ALA A 2 28.94 62.18 -34.73
CA ALA A 2 28.53 61.63 -33.46
C ALA A 2 28.94 60.18 -33.41
N GLU A 3 29.92 59.91 -32.57
CA GLU A 3 30.57 58.63 -32.39
C GLU A 3 29.61 57.71 -31.58
N LYS A 4 29.17 56.58 -32.17
CA LYS A 4 28.40 55.56 -31.50
C LYS A 4 29.31 54.69 -30.63
N VAL A 5 29.24 54.85 -29.31
CA VAL A 5 29.84 53.97 -28.34
C VAL A 5 29.05 52.66 -28.29
N ASN A 6 29.69 51.58 -28.76
CA ASN A 6 29.18 50.21 -28.66
C ASN A 6 29.42 49.66 -27.23
N MET A 7 28.36 49.46 -26.46
CA MET A 7 28.45 48.72 -25.20
C MET A 7 28.35 47.20 -25.45
N PRO A 8 29.23 46.37 -24.88
CA PRO A 8 29.14 44.92 -25.02
C PRO A 8 28.03 44.38 -24.16
N SER A 9 27.11 43.65 -24.79
CA SER A 9 26.00 42.92 -24.11
C SER A 9 26.60 41.84 -23.19
N GLN A 10 26.41 42.00 -21.89
CA GLN A 10 26.68 40.96 -20.91
C GLN A 10 25.67 39.81 -21.09
N LYS A 11 26.07 38.76 -21.80
CA LYS A 11 25.40 37.45 -21.75
C LYS A 11 25.53 36.91 -20.33
N LYS A 12 24.49 36.99 -19.54
CA LYS A 12 24.35 36.23 -18.29
C LYS A 12 24.32 34.74 -18.61
N GLU A 13 25.47 34.09 -18.54
CA GLU A 13 25.55 32.62 -18.48
C GLU A 13 24.82 32.13 -17.24
N LYS A 14 23.59 31.62 -17.41
CA LYS A 14 22.92 30.82 -16.42
C LYS A 14 23.73 29.53 -16.26
N LYS A 15 24.64 29.47 -15.28
CA LYS A 15 25.24 28.21 -14.81
C LYS A 15 24.10 27.25 -14.40
N LYS A 16 23.69 26.36 -15.31
CA LYS A 16 22.91 25.17 -14.96
C LYS A 16 23.74 24.40 -13.92
N LYS A 17 23.33 24.43 -12.66
CA LYS A 17 23.86 23.50 -11.65
C LYS A 17 23.68 22.10 -12.21
N ARG A 18 24.74 21.48 -12.71
CA ARG A 18 24.77 20.05 -13.06
C ARG A 18 24.45 19.30 -11.79
N LYS A 19 23.26 18.70 -11.72
CA LYS A 19 22.96 17.71 -10.68
C LYS A 19 24.05 16.67 -10.77
N LYS A 20 24.81 16.46 -9.70
CA LYS A 20 25.78 15.35 -9.60
C LYS A 20 24.99 14.08 -9.87
N LYS A 21 25.22 13.43 -11.01
CA LYS A 21 24.73 12.07 -11.25
C LYS A 21 25.35 11.20 -10.18
N LEU A 22 24.51 10.49 -9.42
CA LEU A 22 25.01 9.45 -8.52
C LEU A 22 25.78 8.41 -9.35
N PRO A 23 26.84 7.80 -8.80
CA PRO A 23 27.54 6.69 -9.45
C PRO A 23 26.54 5.61 -9.88
N SER A 24 26.80 4.91 -10.98
CA SER A 24 25.97 3.81 -11.49
C SER A 24 25.74 2.69 -10.47
N ASP A 25 26.60 2.60 -9.47
CA ASP A 25 26.61 1.57 -8.43
C ASP A 25 26.10 2.10 -7.07
N PHE A 26 25.31 3.18 -7.07
CA PHE A 26 24.78 3.74 -5.83
C PHE A 26 23.69 2.82 -5.27
N TYR A 27 23.97 2.24 -4.11
CA TYR A 27 23.03 1.46 -3.32
C TYR A 27 22.57 2.26 -2.10
N ASP A 28 21.27 2.37 -1.89
CA ASP A 28 20.71 3.11 -0.76
C ASP A 28 20.68 2.24 0.50
N TYR A 29 21.80 2.19 1.22
CA TYR A 29 21.90 1.44 2.48
C TYR A 29 20.95 1.93 3.56
N ASN A 30 20.56 3.22 3.53
CA ASN A 30 19.61 3.76 4.51
C ASN A 30 18.20 3.23 4.28
N LEU A 31 17.78 3.07 3.02
CA LEU A 31 16.52 2.45 2.67
C LEU A 31 16.48 0.98 3.13
N LEU A 32 17.57 0.24 2.87
CA LEU A 32 17.69 -1.14 3.30
C LEU A 32 17.67 -1.26 4.83
N ALA A 33 18.47 -0.44 5.54
CA ALA A 33 18.53 -0.44 6.99
C ALA A 33 17.17 -0.12 7.62
N CYS A 34 16.46 0.89 7.10
CA CYS A 34 15.11 1.22 7.56
C CYS A 34 14.11 0.08 7.33
N THR A 35 14.19 -0.61 6.19
CA THR A 35 13.36 -1.78 5.91
C THR A 35 13.65 -2.92 6.89
N ILE A 36 14.93 -3.21 7.16
CA ILE A 36 15.34 -4.23 8.15
C ILE A 36 14.82 -3.86 9.55
N LEU A 37 14.95 -2.59 9.95
CA LEU A 37 14.45 -2.13 11.25
C LEU A 37 12.93 -2.28 11.37
N LEU A 38 12.16 -1.91 10.33
CA LEU A 38 10.71 -2.09 10.31
C LEU A 38 10.31 -3.55 10.38
N VAL A 39 10.97 -4.42 9.62
CA VAL A 39 10.71 -5.88 9.65
C VAL A 39 11.06 -6.47 11.02
N SER A 40 12.22 -6.11 11.59
CA SER A 40 12.65 -6.61 12.90
C SER A 40 11.71 -6.16 14.01
N PHE A 41 11.32 -4.88 14.01
CA PHE A 41 10.33 -4.36 14.95
C PHE A 41 8.97 -5.04 14.76
N GLY A 42 8.55 -5.24 13.49
CA GLY A 42 7.32 -5.96 13.15
C GLY A 42 7.32 -7.39 13.69
N LEU A 43 8.42 -8.12 13.56
CA LEU A 43 8.54 -9.48 14.09
C LEU A 43 8.41 -9.53 15.61
N ILE A 44 9.02 -8.58 16.33
CA ILE A 44 8.90 -8.48 17.79
C ILE A 44 7.44 -8.24 18.19
N MET A 45 6.79 -7.26 17.54
CA MET A 45 5.40 -6.94 17.83
C MET A 45 4.43 -8.03 17.38
N LEU A 46 4.74 -8.72 16.28
CA LEU A 46 3.98 -9.88 15.83
C LEU A 46 4.00 -11.00 16.87
N TYR A 47 5.18 -11.34 17.38
CA TYR A 47 5.28 -12.34 18.47
C TYR A 47 4.45 -11.92 19.67
N SER A 48 4.62 -10.67 20.13
CA SER A 48 3.84 -10.18 21.26
C SER A 48 2.34 -10.24 21.01
N ALA A 49 1.87 -9.82 19.83
CA ALA A 49 0.44 -9.78 19.52
C ALA A 49 -0.19 -11.16 19.32
N SER A 50 0.59 -12.15 18.82
CA SER A 50 0.04 -13.44 18.37
C SER A 50 0.36 -14.63 19.28
N ALA A 51 1.26 -14.51 20.26
CA ALA A 51 1.72 -15.64 21.06
C ALA A 51 0.58 -16.38 21.77
N TYR A 52 -0.38 -15.67 22.35
CA TYR A 52 -1.52 -16.28 23.04
C TYR A 52 -2.45 -17.04 22.08
N GLU A 53 -2.79 -16.43 20.96
CA GLU A 53 -3.65 -17.06 19.93
C GLU A 53 -2.91 -18.26 19.30
N ALA A 54 -1.62 -18.13 19.01
CA ALA A 54 -0.81 -19.22 18.49
C ALA A 54 -0.78 -20.43 19.45
N ALA A 55 -0.54 -20.20 20.74
CA ALA A 55 -0.52 -21.25 21.74
C ALA A 55 -1.87 -21.98 21.86
N SER A 56 -2.98 -21.24 21.77
CA SER A 56 -4.32 -21.82 21.84
C SER A 56 -4.70 -22.65 20.60
N THR A 57 -4.29 -22.18 19.41
CA THR A 57 -4.66 -22.77 18.11
C THR A 57 -3.72 -23.90 17.69
N PHE A 58 -2.41 -23.79 17.98
CA PHE A 58 -1.35 -24.69 17.48
C PHE A 58 -0.74 -25.55 18.58
N LYS A 59 -1.57 -26.18 19.41
CA LYS A 59 -1.13 -27.19 20.43
C LYS A 59 -0.03 -26.72 21.38
N GLY A 60 -0.08 -25.43 21.80
CA GLY A 60 0.90 -24.85 22.72
C GLY A 60 2.12 -24.21 22.04
N ASN A 61 2.17 -24.16 20.70
CA ASN A 61 3.26 -23.48 19.98
C ASN A 61 2.97 -21.99 19.85
N ASP A 62 3.47 -21.18 20.77
CA ASP A 62 3.33 -19.72 20.81
C ASP A 62 4.16 -19.00 19.73
N MET A 63 5.16 -19.67 19.16
CA MET A 63 6.07 -19.10 18.13
C MET A 63 5.61 -19.36 16.69
N TYR A 64 4.45 -19.98 16.47
CA TYR A 64 4.02 -20.40 15.12
C TYR A 64 4.02 -19.25 14.11
N TYR A 65 3.32 -18.15 14.39
CA TYR A 65 3.26 -17.00 13.50
C TYR A 65 4.62 -16.32 13.33
N PHE A 66 5.37 -16.19 14.42
CA PHE A 66 6.71 -15.59 14.39
C PHE A 66 7.66 -16.37 13.48
N THR A 67 7.79 -17.68 13.67
CA THR A 67 8.74 -18.51 12.90
C THR A 67 8.39 -18.53 11.42
N HIS A 68 7.10 -18.60 11.08
CA HIS A 68 6.62 -18.55 9.71
C HIS A 68 6.96 -17.20 9.05
N GLN A 69 6.63 -16.09 9.70
CA GLN A 69 6.89 -14.76 9.17
C GLN A 69 8.39 -14.42 9.12
N ALA A 70 9.17 -14.82 10.13
CA ALA A 70 10.62 -14.62 10.15
C ALA A 70 11.32 -15.37 9.02
N GLY A 71 10.90 -16.62 8.75
CA GLY A 71 11.41 -17.40 7.63
C GLY A 71 11.14 -16.74 6.28
N LEU A 72 9.90 -16.31 6.04
CA LEU A 72 9.55 -15.59 4.82
C LEU A 72 10.30 -14.26 4.69
N SER A 73 10.38 -13.48 5.78
CA SER A 73 11.11 -12.21 5.80
C SER A 73 12.59 -12.37 5.47
N ALA A 74 13.24 -13.40 6.03
CA ALA A 74 14.63 -13.70 5.74
C ALA A 74 14.85 -14.06 4.26
N ILE A 75 13.99 -14.90 3.68
CA ILE A 75 14.04 -15.24 2.24
C ILE A 75 13.86 -13.98 1.38
N VAL A 76 12.89 -13.12 1.71
CA VAL A 76 12.63 -11.90 0.96
C VAL A 76 13.80 -10.91 1.07
N LEU A 77 14.38 -10.70 2.27
CA LEU A 77 15.53 -9.81 2.46
C LEU A 77 16.76 -10.29 1.67
N VAL A 78 17.05 -11.59 1.67
CA VAL A 78 18.11 -12.18 0.85
C VAL A 78 17.77 -11.99 -0.64
N GLY A 79 16.52 -12.24 -1.03
CA GLY A 79 16.02 -12.03 -2.39
C GLY A 79 16.20 -10.59 -2.87
N ILE A 80 15.92 -9.58 -2.03
CA ILE A 80 16.12 -8.16 -2.36
C ILE A 80 17.58 -7.88 -2.71
N VAL A 81 18.53 -8.38 -1.90
CA VAL A 81 19.97 -8.18 -2.15
C VAL A 81 20.40 -8.86 -3.46
N ILE A 82 19.91 -10.07 -3.73
CA ILE A 82 20.21 -10.80 -4.96
C ILE A 82 19.62 -10.08 -6.18
N LEU A 83 18.33 -9.75 -6.13
CA LEU A 83 17.62 -9.10 -7.23
C LEU A 83 18.21 -7.73 -7.55
N SER A 84 18.61 -6.96 -6.52
CA SER A 84 19.23 -5.64 -6.73
C SER A 84 20.54 -5.67 -7.50
N LYS A 85 21.27 -6.82 -7.47
CA LYS A 85 22.52 -7.00 -8.22
C LYS A 85 22.33 -7.52 -9.64
N PHE A 86 21.33 -8.40 -9.84
CA PHE A 86 21.19 -9.16 -11.09
C PHE A 86 20.07 -8.65 -11.99
N VAL A 87 19.10 -7.89 -11.46
CA VAL A 87 17.97 -7.42 -12.25
C VAL A 87 18.24 -6.03 -12.80
N ASP A 88 18.40 -5.96 -14.12
CA ASP A 88 18.39 -4.70 -14.86
C ASP A 88 16.98 -4.36 -15.32
N TYR A 89 16.37 -3.34 -14.67
CA TYR A 89 15.01 -2.91 -14.97
C TYR A 89 14.89 -2.17 -16.32
N HIS A 90 16.00 -1.80 -16.98
CA HIS A 90 16.00 -1.26 -18.35
C HIS A 90 15.87 -2.34 -19.42
N SER A 91 16.08 -3.61 -19.05
CA SER A 91 16.08 -4.69 -20.02
C SER A 91 14.69 -4.91 -20.62
N VAL A 92 14.65 -5.33 -21.89
CA VAL A 92 13.41 -5.71 -22.59
C VAL A 92 12.70 -6.87 -21.87
N TRP A 93 13.47 -7.75 -21.24
CA TRP A 93 12.95 -8.86 -20.44
C TRP A 93 12.14 -8.37 -19.23
N PHE A 94 12.66 -7.37 -18.51
CA PHE A 94 11.96 -6.79 -17.37
C PHE A 94 10.62 -6.17 -17.78
N GLN A 95 10.58 -5.48 -18.92
CA GLN A 95 9.35 -4.90 -19.48
C GLN A 95 8.32 -5.98 -19.84
N ARG A 96 8.78 -7.12 -20.38
CA ARG A 96 7.89 -8.27 -20.66
C ARG A 96 7.38 -8.90 -19.37
N ILE A 97 8.22 -9.03 -18.34
CA ILE A 97 7.84 -9.51 -17.01
C ILE A 97 6.80 -8.57 -16.39
N ALA A 98 6.98 -7.27 -16.48
CA ALA A 98 6.00 -6.29 -15.98
C ALA A 98 4.61 -6.49 -16.62
N ALA A 99 4.56 -6.67 -17.94
CA ALA A 99 3.32 -6.99 -18.65
C ALA A 99 2.73 -8.34 -18.21
N LEU A 100 3.57 -9.37 -18.08
CA LEU A 100 3.15 -10.71 -17.65
C LEU A 100 2.58 -10.68 -16.23
N VAL A 101 3.23 -9.96 -15.28
CA VAL A 101 2.74 -9.81 -13.91
C VAL A 101 1.41 -9.08 -13.88
N TYR A 102 1.26 -8.01 -14.68
CA TYR A 102 0.01 -7.25 -14.76
C TYR A 102 -1.15 -8.10 -15.30
N TRP A 103 -1.00 -8.72 -16.47
CA TRP A 103 -2.05 -9.55 -17.08
C TRP A 103 -2.24 -10.88 -16.35
N GLY A 104 -1.16 -11.45 -15.85
CA GLY A 104 -1.18 -12.67 -15.04
C GLY A 104 -1.96 -12.48 -13.74
N SER A 105 -1.81 -11.33 -13.06
CA SER A 105 -2.59 -11.03 -11.86
C SER A 105 -4.09 -10.94 -12.13
N LEU A 106 -4.52 -10.41 -13.28
CA LEU A 106 -5.93 -10.40 -13.69
C LEU A 106 -6.46 -11.82 -13.92
N LEU A 107 -5.68 -12.68 -14.57
CA LEU A 107 -6.04 -14.08 -14.75
C LEU A 107 -6.12 -14.82 -13.42
N LEU A 108 -5.18 -14.56 -12.50
CA LEU A 108 -5.21 -15.15 -11.16
C LEU A 108 -6.43 -14.67 -10.34
N MET A 109 -6.82 -13.37 -10.45
CA MET A 109 -8.05 -12.87 -9.83
C MET A 109 -9.29 -13.55 -10.41
N ALA A 110 -9.33 -13.75 -11.73
CA ALA A 110 -10.40 -14.51 -12.36
C ALA A 110 -10.42 -15.98 -11.88
N ALA A 111 -9.26 -16.59 -11.71
CA ALA A 111 -9.16 -17.95 -11.16
C ALA A 111 -9.71 -18.05 -9.73
N VAL A 112 -9.58 -17.02 -8.87
CA VAL A 112 -10.23 -17.00 -7.54
C VAL A 112 -11.74 -17.19 -7.66
N ARG A 113 -12.37 -16.52 -8.62
CA ARG A 113 -13.83 -16.54 -8.77
C ARG A 113 -14.34 -17.80 -9.45
N PHE A 114 -13.68 -18.23 -10.52
CA PHE A 114 -14.19 -19.24 -11.47
C PHE A 114 -13.61 -20.64 -11.28
N THR A 115 -12.61 -20.83 -10.41
CA THR A 115 -12.00 -22.14 -10.18
C THR A 115 -12.19 -22.65 -8.75
N PRO A 116 -12.10 -23.97 -8.52
CA PRO A 116 -12.16 -24.53 -7.16
C PRO A 116 -10.92 -24.22 -6.30
N LEU A 117 -9.86 -23.65 -6.89
CA LEU A 117 -8.67 -23.19 -6.16
C LEU A 117 -8.92 -21.95 -5.31
N GLY A 118 -10.04 -21.23 -5.59
CA GLY A 118 -10.43 -20.05 -4.80
C GLY A 118 -10.90 -20.47 -3.42
N TYR A 119 -10.21 -19.94 -2.39
CA TYR A 119 -10.50 -20.19 -1.00
C TYR A 119 -11.22 -19.01 -0.36
N GLU A 120 -12.29 -19.31 0.38
CA GLU A 120 -13.04 -18.32 1.14
C GLU A 120 -12.54 -18.29 2.59
N ALA A 121 -12.19 -17.10 3.04
CA ALA A 121 -11.84 -16.82 4.43
C ALA A 121 -12.55 -15.54 4.88
N TYR A 122 -13.09 -15.54 6.11
CA TYR A 122 -13.76 -14.38 6.71
C TYR A 122 -14.89 -13.79 5.86
N GLY A 123 -15.70 -14.65 5.24
CA GLY A 123 -16.85 -14.24 4.42
C GLY A 123 -16.48 -13.59 3.08
N ALA A 124 -15.23 -13.72 2.61
CA ALA A 124 -14.83 -13.21 1.31
C ALA A 124 -13.88 -14.17 0.59
N ARG A 125 -14.09 -14.34 -0.71
CA ARG A 125 -13.29 -15.22 -1.57
C ARG A 125 -12.16 -14.44 -2.21
N ARG A 126 -10.97 -14.42 -1.54
CA ARG A 126 -9.83 -13.54 -1.91
C ARG A 126 -8.55 -14.28 -2.23
N TRP A 127 -8.44 -15.53 -1.83
CA TRP A 127 -7.20 -16.28 -1.81
C TRP A 127 -7.24 -17.43 -2.82
N LEU A 128 -6.10 -17.72 -3.42
CA LEU A 128 -5.85 -18.97 -4.14
C LEU A 128 -5.05 -19.90 -3.24
N ARG A 129 -5.50 -21.13 -3.09
CA ARG A 129 -4.75 -22.16 -2.39
C ARG A 129 -4.08 -23.08 -3.41
N ILE A 130 -2.75 -22.99 -3.54
CA ILE A 130 -1.95 -23.76 -4.47
C ILE A 130 -0.94 -24.55 -3.66
N VAL A 131 -1.03 -25.89 -3.67
CA VAL A 131 -0.08 -26.80 -2.98
C VAL A 131 0.20 -26.38 -1.52
N GLY A 132 -0.85 -26.02 -0.77
CA GLY A 132 -0.72 -25.66 0.66
C GLY A 132 -0.31 -24.20 0.93
N VAL A 133 0.06 -23.43 -0.08
CA VAL A 133 0.36 -22.00 0.04
C VAL A 133 -0.86 -21.18 -0.34
N SER A 134 -1.23 -20.23 0.50
CA SER A 134 -2.29 -19.25 0.20
C SER A 134 -1.68 -18.00 -0.44
N LEU A 135 -2.17 -17.64 -1.62
CA LEU A 135 -1.73 -16.46 -2.37
C LEU A 135 -2.91 -15.53 -2.59
N GLN A 136 -2.73 -14.24 -2.36
CA GLN A 136 -3.72 -13.22 -2.69
C GLN A 136 -3.38 -12.55 -4.03
N PRO A 137 -4.07 -12.84 -5.14
CA PRO A 137 -3.71 -12.31 -6.46
C PRO A 137 -3.78 -10.80 -6.57
N ALA A 138 -4.63 -10.14 -5.77
CA ALA A 138 -4.74 -8.69 -5.75
C ALA A 138 -3.45 -8.00 -5.24
N GLU A 139 -2.66 -8.67 -4.39
CA GLU A 139 -1.33 -8.18 -3.97
C GLU A 139 -0.34 -8.18 -5.14
N ILE A 140 -0.37 -9.25 -5.96
CA ILE A 140 0.42 -9.30 -7.20
C ILE A 140 -0.06 -8.23 -8.18
N GLY A 141 -1.37 -7.93 -8.21
CA GLY A 141 -1.94 -6.86 -9.03
C GLY A 141 -1.36 -5.48 -8.72
N LYS A 142 -1.10 -5.16 -7.44
CA LYS A 142 -0.44 -3.91 -7.05
C LYS A 142 0.98 -3.82 -7.64
N LEU A 143 1.76 -4.90 -7.54
CA LEU A 143 3.10 -4.95 -8.14
C LEU A 143 3.02 -4.84 -9.66
N GLY A 144 2.12 -5.58 -10.30
CA GLY A 144 1.91 -5.52 -11.75
C GLY A 144 1.58 -4.11 -12.22
N LEU A 145 0.72 -3.39 -11.49
CA LEU A 145 0.35 -2.02 -11.80
C LEU A 145 1.55 -1.06 -11.69
N ILE A 146 2.32 -1.15 -10.59
CA ILE A 146 3.50 -0.32 -10.32
C ILE A 146 4.58 -0.52 -11.40
N LEU A 147 4.74 -1.73 -11.89
CA LEU A 147 5.73 -2.04 -12.91
C LEU A 147 5.25 -1.71 -14.33
N TYR A 148 3.98 -1.97 -14.65
CA TYR A 148 3.47 -1.91 -16.01
C TYR A 148 3.02 -0.51 -16.42
N LEU A 149 2.40 0.29 -15.53
CA LEU A 149 1.96 1.64 -15.88
C LEU A 149 3.12 2.56 -16.31
N PRO A 150 4.29 2.61 -15.62
CA PRO A 150 5.41 3.39 -16.09
C PRO A 150 5.90 2.99 -17.48
N TYR A 151 5.89 1.69 -17.81
CA TYR A 151 6.23 1.20 -19.14
C TYR A 151 5.27 1.75 -20.21
N ILE A 152 3.96 1.68 -19.98
CA ILE A 152 2.95 2.20 -20.92
C ILE A 152 3.08 3.73 -21.08
N ILE A 153 3.28 4.46 -19.99
CA ILE A 153 3.46 5.91 -20.00
C ILE A 153 4.67 6.31 -20.87
N LEU A 154 5.80 5.65 -20.70
CA LEU A 154 7.00 5.92 -21.48
C LEU A 154 6.83 5.55 -22.96
N LYS A 155 6.13 4.44 -23.25
CA LYS A 155 5.81 4.04 -24.62
C LYS A 155 4.92 5.08 -25.33
N MET A 156 4.04 5.76 -24.61
CA MET A 156 3.20 6.83 -25.14
C MET A 156 3.99 8.13 -25.35
N GLY A 157 5.05 8.38 -24.58
CA GLY A 157 5.94 9.51 -24.73
C GLY A 157 5.20 10.86 -24.79
N LYS A 158 5.42 11.64 -25.87
CA LYS A 158 4.79 12.96 -26.05
C LYS A 158 3.25 12.90 -26.10
N ASN A 159 2.67 11.77 -26.48
CA ASN A 159 1.24 11.58 -26.56
C ASN A 159 0.56 11.53 -25.18
N MET A 160 1.31 11.41 -24.08
CA MET A 160 0.77 11.41 -22.70
C MET A 160 -0.06 12.68 -22.37
N ARG A 161 0.19 13.80 -23.05
CA ARG A 161 -0.60 15.02 -22.87
C ARG A 161 -2.02 14.92 -23.43
N THR A 162 -2.32 13.91 -24.23
CA THR A 162 -3.66 13.70 -24.78
C THR A 162 -4.59 13.06 -23.77
N ILE A 163 -5.87 13.44 -23.78
CA ILE A 163 -6.90 12.85 -22.92
C ILE A 163 -7.02 11.34 -23.16
N ARG A 164 -6.83 10.88 -24.42
CA ARG A 164 -6.87 9.44 -24.76
C ARG A 164 -5.80 8.65 -24.04
N ALA A 165 -4.56 9.16 -24.00
CA ALA A 165 -3.46 8.48 -23.30
C ALA A 165 -3.72 8.42 -21.78
N LYS A 166 -4.17 9.51 -21.17
CA LYS A 166 -4.57 9.55 -19.75
C LYS A 166 -5.69 8.54 -19.46
N ALA A 167 -6.70 8.49 -20.34
CA ALA A 167 -7.80 7.53 -20.22
C ALA A 167 -7.33 6.07 -20.33
N ILE A 168 -6.34 5.75 -21.17
CA ILE A 168 -5.78 4.39 -21.26
C ILE A 168 -5.04 4.03 -19.95
N VAL A 169 -4.20 4.92 -19.42
CA VAL A 169 -3.45 4.67 -18.16
C VAL A 169 -4.41 4.50 -16.99
N LEU A 170 -5.39 5.40 -16.84
CA LEU A 170 -6.44 5.26 -15.83
C LEU A 170 -7.28 4.01 -16.05
N GLY A 171 -7.63 3.69 -17.30
CA GLY A 171 -8.40 2.50 -17.66
C GLY A 171 -7.71 1.22 -17.24
N LEU A 172 -6.38 1.12 -17.39
CA LEU A 172 -5.61 -0.01 -16.87
C LEU A 172 -5.67 -0.08 -15.33
N GLY A 173 -5.56 1.07 -14.64
CA GLY A 173 -5.73 1.11 -13.18
C GLY A 173 -7.13 0.71 -12.73
N VAL A 174 -8.15 1.22 -13.40
CA VAL A 174 -9.56 0.90 -13.12
C VAL A 174 -9.86 -0.57 -13.41
N LEU A 175 -9.29 -1.14 -14.47
CA LEU A 175 -9.44 -2.57 -14.80
C LEU A 175 -8.94 -3.46 -13.66
N GLN A 176 -7.73 -3.18 -13.12
CA GLN A 176 -7.20 -3.90 -11.96
C GLN A 176 -8.05 -3.68 -10.71
N ALA A 177 -8.51 -2.46 -10.47
CA ALA A 177 -9.36 -2.13 -9.34
C ALA A 177 -10.72 -2.85 -9.41
N LEU A 178 -11.37 -2.86 -10.57
CA LEU A 178 -12.62 -3.59 -10.79
C LEU A 178 -12.44 -5.10 -10.66
N ALA A 179 -11.34 -5.65 -11.17
CA ALA A 179 -11.01 -7.06 -11.02
C ALA A 179 -10.84 -7.42 -9.53
N ALA A 180 -10.11 -6.62 -8.75
CA ALA A 180 -9.96 -6.82 -7.32
C ALA A 180 -11.30 -6.71 -6.57
N TRP A 181 -12.17 -5.78 -6.97
CA TRP A 181 -13.48 -5.62 -6.33
C TRP A 181 -14.46 -6.74 -6.68
N ILE A 182 -14.64 -7.03 -7.97
CA ILE A 182 -15.69 -7.92 -8.46
C ILE A 182 -15.29 -9.40 -8.35
N LEU A 183 -14.02 -9.72 -8.66
CA LEU A 183 -13.56 -11.11 -8.72
C LEU A 183 -13.02 -11.62 -7.39
N THR A 184 -12.48 -10.73 -6.54
CA THR A 184 -11.88 -11.13 -5.26
C THR A 184 -12.54 -10.50 -4.03
N ASP A 185 -13.72 -9.93 -4.16
CA ASP A 185 -14.47 -9.30 -3.07
C ASP A 185 -13.64 -8.33 -2.21
N ASN A 186 -12.63 -7.66 -2.80
CA ASN A 186 -11.68 -6.81 -2.08
C ASN A 186 -11.76 -5.34 -2.50
N LEU A 187 -12.75 -4.62 -1.94
CA LEU A 187 -12.94 -3.19 -2.20
C LEU A 187 -11.74 -2.35 -1.73
N SER A 188 -11.14 -2.72 -0.61
CA SER A 188 -10.02 -1.97 -0.04
C SER A 188 -8.80 -1.96 -0.96
N THR A 189 -8.44 -3.13 -1.49
CA THR A 189 -7.35 -3.25 -2.47
C THR A 189 -7.72 -2.57 -3.79
N ALA A 190 -9.00 -2.59 -4.20
CA ALA A 190 -9.46 -1.87 -5.38
C ALA A 190 -9.23 -0.35 -5.25
N ILE A 191 -9.53 0.23 -4.10
CA ILE A 191 -9.26 1.65 -3.79
C ILE A 191 -7.76 1.94 -3.87
N ILE A 192 -6.92 1.09 -3.26
CA ILE A 192 -5.45 1.24 -3.30
C ILE A 192 -4.95 1.21 -4.75
N LEU A 193 -5.38 0.25 -5.56
CA LEU A 193 -5.00 0.14 -6.97
C LEU A 193 -5.38 1.39 -7.78
N GLY A 194 -6.61 1.89 -7.59
CA GLY A 194 -7.06 3.12 -8.24
C GLY A 194 -6.23 4.34 -7.83
N LEU A 195 -5.92 4.48 -6.54
CA LEU A 195 -5.11 5.59 -6.03
C LEU A 195 -3.65 5.51 -6.53
N ILE A 196 -3.04 4.31 -6.57
CA ILE A 196 -1.70 4.12 -7.15
C ILE A 196 -1.68 4.58 -8.62
N ALA A 197 -2.67 4.17 -9.42
CA ALA A 197 -2.76 4.58 -10.82
C ALA A 197 -2.90 6.09 -10.96
N CYS A 198 -3.72 6.75 -10.12
CA CYS A 198 -3.87 8.20 -10.10
C CYS A 198 -2.55 8.91 -9.76
N VAL A 199 -1.80 8.44 -8.75
CA VAL A 199 -0.52 9.04 -8.35
C VAL A 199 0.51 8.89 -9.47
N ILE A 200 0.67 7.69 -10.05
CA ILE A 200 1.61 7.46 -11.16
C ILE A 200 1.27 8.36 -12.36
N LEU A 201 -0.01 8.46 -12.71
CA LEU A 201 -0.45 9.33 -13.82
C LEU A 201 -0.18 10.81 -13.51
N PHE A 202 -0.46 11.27 -12.28
CA PHE A 202 -0.20 12.66 -11.86
C PHE A 202 1.28 13.02 -11.97
N LEU A 203 2.17 12.13 -11.60
CA LEU A 203 3.62 12.37 -11.69
C LEU A 203 4.14 12.32 -13.13
N ALA A 204 3.48 11.54 -13.99
CA ALA A 204 3.83 11.46 -15.41
C ALA A 204 3.43 12.73 -16.19
N ASP A 205 2.27 13.31 -15.88
CA ASP A 205 1.78 14.54 -16.49
C ASP A 205 0.99 15.39 -15.47
N PRO A 206 1.68 16.30 -14.76
CA PRO A 206 1.09 17.09 -13.69
C PRO A 206 0.21 18.24 -14.24
N GLU A 207 -0.76 17.93 -15.10
CA GLU A 207 -1.73 18.89 -15.57
C GLU A 207 -2.79 19.17 -14.50
N VAL A 208 -2.50 20.13 -13.62
CA VAL A 208 -3.33 20.48 -12.47
C VAL A 208 -4.81 20.70 -12.84
N LYS A 209 -5.10 21.27 -14.00
CA LYS A 209 -6.48 21.52 -14.45
C LYS A 209 -7.30 20.24 -14.65
N PHE A 210 -6.67 19.15 -15.09
CA PHE A 210 -7.34 17.86 -15.22
C PHE A 210 -7.72 17.30 -13.84
N TYR A 211 -6.76 17.25 -12.93
CA TYR A 211 -6.98 16.69 -11.58
C TYR A 211 -7.91 17.58 -10.74
N ALA A 212 -7.82 18.91 -10.89
CA ALA A 212 -8.73 19.86 -10.23
C ALA A 212 -10.20 19.67 -10.62
N ARG A 213 -10.49 19.01 -11.75
CA ARG A 213 -11.87 18.65 -12.15
C ARG A 213 -12.24 17.23 -11.70
N VAL A 214 -11.31 16.28 -11.83
CA VAL A 214 -11.57 14.85 -11.57
C VAL A 214 -11.68 14.58 -10.07
N ILE A 215 -10.78 15.13 -9.25
CA ILE A 215 -10.76 14.86 -7.80
C ILE A 215 -12.01 15.37 -7.08
N PRO A 216 -12.43 16.65 -7.24
CA PRO A 216 -13.66 17.11 -6.63
C PRO A 216 -14.90 16.37 -7.15
N GLY A 217 -14.94 16.05 -8.45
CA GLY A 217 -16.03 15.27 -9.04
C GLY A 217 -16.15 13.88 -8.40
N ALA A 218 -15.03 13.17 -8.26
CA ALA A 218 -14.98 11.88 -7.58
C ALA A 218 -15.35 11.98 -6.09
N ALA A 219 -14.86 13.03 -5.40
CA ALA A 219 -15.21 13.29 -4.00
C ALA A 219 -16.71 13.56 -3.81
N VAL A 220 -17.32 14.39 -4.66
CA VAL A 220 -18.77 14.67 -4.65
C VAL A 220 -19.56 13.38 -4.86
N ILE A 221 -19.19 12.56 -5.85
CA ILE A 221 -19.84 11.27 -6.10
C ILE A 221 -19.71 10.35 -4.89
N GLY A 222 -18.53 10.30 -4.27
CA GLY A 222 -18.28 9.50 -3.07
C GLY A 222 -19.13 9.95 -1.87
N VAL A 223 -19.17 11.25 -1.60
CA VAL A 223 -20.00 11.84 -0.53
C VAL A 223 -21.49 11.58 -0.80
N PHE A 224 -21.94 11.77 -2.03
CA PHE A 224 -23.34 11.53 -2.41
C PHE A 224 -23.71 10.05 -2.27
N ALA A 225 -22.81 9.14 -2.66
CA ALA A 225 -22.97 7.71 -2.44
C ALA A 225 -23.09 7.37 -0.94
N ILE A 226 -22.24 7.94 -0.09
CA ILE A 226 -22.32 7.75 1.38
C ILE A 226 -23.65 8.26 1.95
N ILE A 227 -24.11 9.45 1.50
CA ILE A 227 -25.39 10.01 1.94
C ILE A 227 -26.57 9.13 1.51
N ILE A 228 -26.58 8.67 0.24
CA ILE A 228 -27.62 7.75 -0.23
C ILE A 228 -27.62 6.44 0.56
N LEU A 229 -26.43 5.88 0.80
CA LEU A 229 -26.27 4.65 1.58
C LEU A 229 -26.76 4.82 3.02
N LYS A 230 -26.43 5.96 3.65
CA LYS A 230 -26.90 6.27 5.01
C LYS A 230 -28.42 6.39 5.10
N ASN A 231 -29.05 6.96 4.09
CA ASN A 231 -30.49 7.20 4.08
C ASN A 231 -31.31 6.00 3.55
N ASN A 232 -30.67 5.05 2.88
CA ASN A 232 -31.34 3.89 2.27
C ASN A 232 -30.58 2.60 2.54
N LEU A 233 -30.38 2.28 3.81
CA LEU A 233 -29.68 1.05 4.26
C LEU A 233 -30.29 -0.23 3.65
N GLN A 234 -31.63 -0.27 3.44
CA GLN A 234 -32.31 -1.40 2.80
C GLN A 234 -31.93 -1.64 1.33
N ILE A 235 -31.54 -0.57 0.61
CA ILE A 235 -31.02 -0.70 -0.78
C ILE A 235 -29.65 -1.35 -0.74
N PHE A 236 -28.88 -1.10 0.30
CA PHE A 236 -27.54 -1.64 0.47
C PHE A 236 -27.56 -3.15 0.75
N GLU A 237 -28.51 -3.62 1.55
CA GLU A 237 -28.75 -5.06 1.76
C GLU A 237 -29.06 -5.80 0.46
N ARG A 238 -29.73 -5.13 -0.50
CA ARG A 238 -30.06 -5.72 -1.82
C ARG A 238 -28.89 -5.71 -2.82
N ILE A 239 -27.98 -4.73 -2.75
CA ILE A 239 -26.91 -4.54 -3.74
C ILE A 239 -25.59 -5.15 -3.28
N GLY A 240 -25.32 -5.16 -1.99
CA GLY A 240 -24.02 -5.55 -1.44
C GLY A 240 -24.07 -6.71 -0.51
N GLY A 241 -24.14 -7.90 -0.79
CA GLY A 241 -24.17 -9.08 0.11
C GLY A 241 -23.84 -8.80 1.59
N ASP A 242 -24.40 -9.55 2.49
CA ASP A 242 -24.50 -9.35 3.95
C ASP A 242 -23.24 -8.81 4.67
N PHE A 243 -22.04 -9.18 4.21
CA PHE A 243 -20.79 -8.89 4.92
C PHE A 243 -20.29 -7.43 4.75
N ARG A 244 -20.54 -6.80 3.59
CA ARG A 244 -20.05 -5.42 3.32
C ARG A 244 -20.99 -4.36 3.89
N SER A 245 -22.27 -4.62 3.80
CA SER A 245 -23.32 -3.77 4.39
C SER A 245 -23.15 -3.68 5.91
N ASN A 246 -22.83 -4.79 6.55
CA ASN A 246 -22.61 -4.85 8.00
C ASN A 246 -21.45 -3.98 8.46
N ARG A 247 -20.30 -3.96 7.75
CA ARG A 247 -19.14 -3.13 8.11
C ARG A 247 -19.41 -1.63 8.04
N ILE A 248 -20.13 -1.18 7.01
CA ILE A 248 -20.50 0.23 6.88
C ILE A 248 -21.57 0.59 7.90
N TYR A 249 -22.55 -0.28 8.09
CA TYR A 249 -23.58 -0.10 9.12
C TYR A 249 -22.96 -0.02 10.52
N GLU A 250 -22.10 -0.96 10.88
CA GLU A 250 -21.36 -0.96 12.15
C GLU A 250 -20.57 0.34 12.36
N TRP A 251 -19.87 0.81 11.32
CA TRP A 251 -19.12 2.06 11.39
C TRP A 251 -20.01 3.28 11.62
N LEU A 252 -21.18 3.35 10.96
CA LEU A 252 -22.14 4.43 11.08
C LEU A 252 -22.93 4.36 12.40
N SER A 253 -23.19 3.16 12.93
CA SER A 253 -23.94 2.93 14.17
C SER A 253 -23.12 2.99 15.46
N GLY A 254 -21.82 3.27 15.36
CA GLY A 254 -20.98 3.41 16.55
C GLY A 254 -19.62 2.70 16.47
N GLY A 255 -19.38 1.91 15.47
CA GLY A 255 -18.15 1.16 15.19
C GLY A 255 -18.29 -0.33 15.49
N SER A 256 -17.52 -1.15 14.77
CA SER A 256 -17.45 -2.59 15.04
C SER A 256 -16.80 -2.84 16.40
N TYR A 257 -17.16 -3.97 17.01
CA TYR A 257 -16.57 -4.41 18.27
C TYR A 257 -15.02 -4.38 18.22
N GLN A 258 -14.42 -4.90 17.15
CA GLN A 258 -12.98 -4.94 16.95
C GLN A 258 -12.35 -3.52 16.98
N ILE A 259 -12.93 -2.55 16.26
CA ILE A 259 -12.42 -1.17 16.22
C ILE A 259 -12.55 -0.50 17.60
N LEU A 260 -13.68 -0.71 18.30
CA LEU A 260 -13.88 -0.13 19.64
C LEU A 260 -12.84 -0.66 20.64
N GLN A 261 -12.58 -1.96 20.63
CA GLN A 261 -11.55 -2.55 21.46
C GLN A 261 -10.14 -2.07 21.08
N GLY A 262 -9.89 -1.85 19.78
CA GLY A 262 -8.67 -1.22 19.31
C GLY A 262 -8.48 0.21 19.85
N LEU A 263 -9.55 1.01 19.91
CA LEU A 263 -9.50 2.35 20.51
C LEU A 263 -9.27 2.28 22.03
N TYR A 264 -9.86 1.31 22.72
CA TYR A 264 -9.59 1.09 24.15
C TYR A 264 -8.13 0.69 24.38
N ALA A 265 -7.55 -0.16 23.53
CA ALA A 265 -6.14 -0.50 23.56
C ALA A 265 -5.26 0.76 23.43
N ILE A 266 -5.50 1.61 22.43
CA ILE A 266 -4.79 2.87 22.24
C ILE A 266 -4.91 3.78 23.47
N GLY A 267 -6.14 3.96 23.97
CA GLY A 267 -6.39 4.84 25.11
C GLY A 267 -5.78 4.33 26.41
N SER A 268 -5.71 3.02 26.60
CA SER A 268 -5.17 2.39 27.81
C SER A 268 -3.65 2.35 27.88
N GLY A 269 -2.95 2.54 26.74
CA GLY A 269 -1.49 2.50 26.67
C GLY A 269 -0.80 3.74 27.31
N GLY A 270 -1.44 4.90 27.31
CA GLY A 270 -0.85 6.13 27.83
C GLY A 270 0.48 6.50 27.18
N PHE A 271 1.39 7.12 27.93
CA PHE A 271 2.67 7.58 27.40
C PHE A 271 3.69 6.45 27.21
N LEU A 272 3.86 5.59 28.21
CA LEU A 272 4.91 4.55 28.25
C LEU A 272 4.41 3.17 27.86
N GLY A 273 3.12 2.99 27.72
CA GLY A 273 2.53 1.67 27.47
C GLY A 273 2.44 0.82 28.75
N LYS A 274 1.81 -0.34 28.61
CA LYS A 274 1.70 -1.36 29.68
C LYS A 274 2.93 -2.29 29.75
N GLY A 275 3.89 -2.10 28.86
CA GLY A 275 5.03 -3.00 28.67
C GLY A 275 4.80 -4.05 27.61
N LEU A 276 5.88 -4.48 26.96
CA LEU A 276 5.86 -5.51 25.92
C LEU A 276 5.26 -6.82 26.46
N GLY A 277 4.35 -7.41 25.73
CA GLY A 277 3.67 -8.65 26.14
C GLY A 277 2.46 -8.45 27.04
N ASN A 278 2.23 -7.27 27.60
CA ASN A 278 1.22 -7.01 28.64
C ASN A 278 -0.08 -6.38 28.10
N SER A 279 -0.34 -6.42 26.80
CA SER A 279 -1.64 -6.01 26.25
C SER A 279 -2.72 -6.93 26.77
N THR A 280 -3.77 -6.36 27.37
CA THR A 280 -4.96 -7.10 27.83
C THR A 280 -5.95 -7.32 26.67
N GLN A 281 -5.97 -6.38 25.72
CA GLN A 281 -6.92 -6.43 24.61
C GLN A 281 -6.64 -7.54 23.59
N LYS A 282 -5.37 -7.95 23.43
CA LYS A 282 -4.99 -9.05 22.52
C LYS A 282 -5.44 -10.43 22.99
N ILE A 283 -5.67 -10.61 24.31
CA ILE A 283 -5.92 -11.94 24.89
C ILE A 283 -7.37 -12.34 24.71
N THR A 284 -8.32 -11.42 24.88
CA THR A 284 -9.74 -11.77 25.01
C THR A 284 -10.68 -11.03 24.09
N THR A 285 -10.26 -9.91 23.49
CA THR A 285 -11.19 -8.95 22.92
C THR A 285 -10.97 -8.60 21.45
N ILE A 286 -9.74 -8.57 20.98
CA ILE A 286 -9.45 -8.24 19.57
C ILE A 286 -9.12 -9.52 18.81
N PRO A 287 -10.05 -10.03 17.97
CA PRO A 287 -9.73 -11.17 17.12
C PRO A 287 -8.65 -10.79 16.11
N GLU A 288 -7.70 -11.69 15.87
CA GLU A 288 -6.60 -11.49 14.90
C GLU A 288 -5.86 -10.15 15.05
N ALA A 289 -5.54 -9.80 16.29
CA ALA A 289 -4.86 -8.56 16.63
C ALA A 289 -3.52 -8.35 15.86
N GLN A 290 -2.88 -9.45 15.45
CA GLN A 290 -1.63 -9.47 14.67
C GLN A 290 -1.80 -9.01 13.21
N ASN A 291 -3.01 -8.92 12.70
CA ASN A 291 -3.29 -8.54 11.31
C ASN A 291 -3.48 -7.02 11.16
N ASP A 292 -4.70 -6.55 11.01
CA ASP A 292 -5.01 -5.15 10.72
C ASP A 292 -5.04 -4.24 11.96
N MET A 293 -5.11 -4.81 13.18
CA MET A 293 -5.19 -4.06 14.44
C MET A 293 -3.87 -4.02 15.23
N ILE A 294 -2.75 -4.48 14.63
CA ILE A 294 -1.46 -4.55 15.33
C ILE A 294 -1.00 -3.18 15.85
N PHE A 295 -1.34 -2.08 15.16
CA PHE A 295 -1.00 -0.73 15.61
C PHE A 295 -1.67 -0.39 16.95
N SER A 296 -2.90 -0.86 17.20
CA SER A 296 -3.57 -0.70 18.50
C SER A 296 -2.82 -1.41 19.62
N ILE A 297 -2.29 -2.62 19.34
CA ILE A 297 -1.49 -3.37 20.31
C ILE A 297 -0.15 -2.67 20.57
N ILE A 298 0.50 -2.13 19.54
CA ILE A 298 1.72 -1.32 19.69
C ILE A 298 1.46 -0.13 20.61
N CYS A 299 0.34 0.57 20.42
CA CYS A 299 -0.04 1.68 21.29
C CYS A 299 -0.34 1.23 22.73
N GLU A 300 -0.96 0.07 22.94
CA GLU A 300 -1.23 -0.45 24.30
C GLU A 300 0.04 -0.86 25.01
N GLU A 301 0.95 -1.57 24.33
CA GLU A 301 2.16 -2.12 24.97
C GLU A 301 3.29 -1.09 25.10
N LEU A 302 3.50 -0.25 24.09
CA LEU A 302 4.61 0.71 24.03
C LEU A 302 4.18 2.17 24.18
N GLY A 303 2.88 2.43 24.32
CA GLY A 303 2.32 3.77 24.50
C GLY A 303 2.53 4.68 23.28
N ILE A 304 2.48 5.98 23.53
CA ILE A 304 2.71 7.02 22.51
C ILE A 304 4.12 6.90 21.91
N PHE A 305 5.12 6.51 22.69
CA PHE A 305 6.49 6.32 22.18
C PHE A 305 6.57 5.22 21.10
N GLY A 306 5.89 4.10 21.31
CA GLY A 306 5.81 3.01 20.30
C GLY A 306 5.11 3.48 19.04
N ALA A 307 3.99 4.19 19.17
CA ALA A 307 3.27 4.77 18.06
C ALA A 307 4.13 5.75 17.26
N LEU A 308 4.80 6.70 17.95
CA LEU A 308 5.69 7.66 17.31
C LEU A 308 6.89 6.98 16.63
N LEU A 309 7.49 5.96 17.24
CA LEU A 309 8.58 5.21 16.64
C LEU A 309 8.15 4.61 15.30
N VAL A 310 6.99 3.95 15.24
CA VAL A 310 6.45 3.37 14.00
C VAL A 310 6.20 4.44 12.95
N LEU A 311 5.56 5.54 13.33
CA LEU A 311 5.28 6.65 12.40
C LEU A 311 6.57 7.30 11.88
N LEU A 312 7.59 7.47 12.72
CA LEU A 312 8.90 8.00 12.32
C LEU A 312 9.63 7.04 11.38
N LEU A 313 9.60 5.73 11.63
CA LEU A 313 10.19 4.73 10.74
C LEU A 313 9.52 4.72 9.37
N PHE A 314 8.18 4.75 9.31
CA PHE A 314 7.48 4.88 8.04
C PHE A 314 7.74 6.23 7.37
N GLY A 315 7.73 7.33 8.11
CA GLY A 315 8.08 8.66 7.59
C GLY A 315 9.48 8.68 6.98
N TYR A 316 10.45 8.06 7.66
CA TYR A 316 11.82 7.96 7.15
C TYR A 316 11.92 7.04 5.92
N LEU A 317 11.22 5.90 5.91
CA LEU A 317 11.13 5.03 4.74
C LEU A 317 10.58 5.78 3.52
N LEU A 318 9.47 6.47 3.68
CA LEU A 318 8.84 7.26 2.63
C LEU A 318 9.74 8.41 2.17
N TYR A 319 10.42 9.09 3.09
CA TYR A 319 11.42 10.11 2.75
C TYR A 319 12.56 9.51 1.89
N ARG A 320 13.08 8.33 2.24
CA ARG A 320 14.12 7.66 1.44
C ARG A 320 13.63 7.27 0.06
N LEU A 321 12.43 6.70 -0.05
CA LEU A 321 11.80 6.39 -1.34
C LEU A 321 11.63 7.65 -2.21
N PHE A 322 11.21 8.77 -1.61
CA PHE A 322 11.11 10.05 -2.31
C PHE A 322 12.47 10.53 -2.81
N VAL A 323 13.53 10.44 -2.01
CA VAL A 323 14.91 10.79 -2.42
C VAL A 323 15.36 9.89 -3.56
N VAL A 324 15.12 8.58 -3.50
CA VAL A 324 15.47 7.63 -4.58
C VAL A 324 14.71 7.98 -5.86
N ALA A 325 13.40 8.26 -5.77
CA ALA A 325 12.61 8.65 -6.92
C ALA A 325 13.13 9.94 -7.58
N GLN A 326 13.50 10.96 -6.79
CA GLN A 326 14.04 12.22 -7.32
C GLN A 326 15.42 12.09 -7.98
N ASN A 327 16.21 11.12 -7.53
CA ASN A 327 17.55 10.88 -8.04
C ASN A 327 17.60 9.73 -9.05
N ALA A 328 16.47 9.15 -9.42
CA ALA A 328 16.39 8.09 -10.42
C ALA A 328 17.03 8.56 -11.75
N PRO A 329 17.82 7.71 -12.41
CA PRO A 329 18.54 8.08 -13.64
C PRO A 329 17.59 8.32 -14.81
N ASP A 330 16.43 7.69 -14.82
CA ASP A 330 15.45 7.72 -15.88
C ASP A 330 13.99 7.86 -15.35
N ALA A 331 13.09 8.20 -16.25
CA ALA A 331 11.69 8.41 -15.90
C ALA A 331 10.96 7.09 -15.52
N TYR A 332 11.40 5.93 -16.02
CA TYR A 332 10.84 4.65 -15.64
C TYR A 332 11.09 4.35 -14.17
N GLY A 333 12.35 4.42 -13.74
CA GLY A 333 12.73 4.21 -12.35
C GLY A 333 12.06 5.22 -11.41
N MET A 334 11.99 6.50 -11.81
CA MET A 334 11.29 7.53 -11.05
C MET A 334 9.81 7.16 -10.82
N LEU A 335 9.08 6.81 -11.87
CA LEU A 335 7.65 6.47 -11.77
C LEU A 335 7.41 5.16 -11.01
N MET A 336 8.29 4.16 -11.19
CA MET A 336 8.21 2.88 -10.48
C MET A 336 8.40 3.08 -8.97
N VAL A 337 9.45 3.79 -8.55
CA VAL A 337 9.70 4.07 -7.12
C VAL A 337 8.59 4.94 -6.53
N SER A 338 8.08 5.89 -7.31
CA SER A 338 6.92 6.70 -6.89
C SER A 338 5.64 5.87 -6.73
N GLY A 339 5.46 4.83 -7.54
CA GLY A 339 4.38 3.86 -7.39
C GLY A 339 4.51 3.05 -6.09
N VAL A 340 5.73 2.63 -5.74
CA VAL A 340 6.02 1.97 -4.44
C VAL A 340 5.76 2.93 -3.28
N PHE A 341 6.23 4.18 -3.38
CA PHE A 341 5.95 5.23 -2.40
C PHE A 341 4.44 5.42 -2.20
N ALA A 342 3.68 5.53 -3.29
CA ALA A 342 2.23 5.66 -3.23
C ALA A 342 1.57 4.44 -2.57
N HIS A 343 1.98 3.22 -2.94
CA HIS A 343 1.45 1.99 -2.36
C HIS A 343 1.64 1.96 -0.84
N ILE A 344 2.88 2.15 -0.36
CA ILE A 344 3.19 2.07 1.08
C ILE A 344 2.47 3.20 1.84
N SER A 345 2.53 4.44 1.35
CA SER A 345 1.90 5.59 2.02
C SER A 345 0.38 5.44 2.13
N ILE A 346 -0.29 5.05 1.03
CA ILE A 346 -1.73 4.84 1.02
C ILE A 346 -2.12 3.72 1.99
N GLN A 347 -1.39 2.60 1.99
CA GLN A 347 -1.69 1.45 2.84
C GLN A 347 -1.52 1.79 4.33
N VAL A 348 -0.46 2.50 4.70
CA VAL A 348 -0.24 2.98 6.08
C VAL A 348 -1.34 3.95 6.50
N ILE A 349 -1.64 4.96 5.68
CA ILE A 349 -2.69 5.95 5.98
C ILE A 349 -4.04 5.27 6.15
N LEU A 350 -4.42 4.34 5.25
CA LEU A 350 -5.70 3.66 5.34
C LEU A 350 -5.79 2.74 6.58
N ASN A 351 -4.72 2.02 6.94
CA ASN A 351 -4.70 1.24 8.18
C ASN A 351 -4.89 2.14 9.40
N LEU A 352 -4.14 3.24 9.50
CA LEU A 352 -4.28 4.20 10.61
C LEU A 352 -5.68 4.82 10.68
N CYS A 353 -6.28 5.17 9.53
CA CYS A 353 -7.64 5.69 9.48
C CYS A 353 -8.67 4.66 10.01
N VAL A 354 -8.49 3.37 9.70
CA VAL A 354 -9.36 2.31 10.22
C VAL A 354 -9.18 2.15 11.72
N VAL A 355 -7.95 2.03 12.19
CA VAL A 355 -7.63 1.84 13.61
C VAL A 355 -8.13 3.01 14.47
N LEU A 356 -8.07 4.24 13.94
CA LEU A 356 -8.60 5.46 14.57
C LEU A 356 -10.11 5.70 14.33
N LYS A 357 -10.83 4.72 13.76
CA LYS A 357 -12.27 4.82 13.45
C LYS A 357 -12.66 5.96 12.49
N LEU A 358 -11.72 6.49 11.73
CA LEU A 358 -12.01 7.50 10.70
C LEU A 358 -12.64 6.87 9.44
N MET A 359 -12.47 5.55 9.26
CA MET A 359 -13.01 4.76 8.15
C MET A 359 -13.59 3.44 8.66
N PRO A 360 -14.52 2.80 7.91
CA PRO A 360 -15.00 1.47 8.25
C PRO A 360 -13.88 0.42 8.23
N ALA A 361 -14.07 -0.69 8.94
CA ALA A 361 -13.13 -1.81 8.96
C ALA A 361 -12.88 -2.34 7.54
N THR A 362 -11.63 -2.28 7.08
CA THR A 362 -11.25 -2.67 5.71
C THR A 362 -10.40 -3.93 5.65
N GLY A 363 -9.79 -4.34 6.77
CA GLY A 363 -8.85 -5.47 6.80
C GLY A 363 -7.53 -5.18 6.10
N ILE A 364 -7.13 -3.91 5.97
CA ILE A 364 -5.84 -3.52 5.40
C ILE A 364 -4.77 -3.66 6.47
N THR A 365 -3.76 -4.47 6.20
CA THR A 365 -2.62 -4.70 7.10
C THR A 365 -1.60 -3.57 7.05
N LEU A 366 -0.83 -3.37 8.12
CA LEU A 366 0.27 -2.41 8.17
C LEU A 366 1.52 -3.04 7.52
N PRO A 367 2.08 -2.45 6.44
CA PRO A 367 3.22 -3.04 5.73
C PRO A 367 4.40 -3.33 6.67
N PHE A 368 5.13 -4.42 6.43
CA PHE A 368 6.31 -4.87 7.18
C PHE A 368 6.07 -5.28 8.63
N ILE A 369 4.97 -4.89 9.26
CA ILE A 369 4.70 -5.10 10.69
C ILE A 369 3.63 -6.15 10.91
N SER A 370 2.51 -6.05 10.19
CA SER A 370 1.41 -7.02 10.33
C SER A 370 1.77 -8.40 9.80
N TYR A 371 1.11 -9.42 10.34
CA TYR A 371 1.12 -10.74 9.74
C TYR A 371 0.32 -10.74 8.43
N GLY A 372 0.90 -11.32 7.37
CA GLY A 372 0.26 -11.35 6.06
C GLY A 372 1.00 -12.20 5.04
#